data_80a7c98ace1448522aa7221e7c92efe1
#
_entry.id   80a7c98ace1448522aa7221e7c92efe1
#
_cell.length_a   1.000
_cell.length_b   1.000
_cell.length_c   1.000
_cell.angle_alpha   90.00
_cell.angle_beta   90.00
_cell.angle_gamma   90.00
#
_symmetry.space_group_name_H-M   'P 1'
#
loop_
_entity.id
_entity.type
_entity.pdbx_description
1 polymer ?
#
loop_
_entity_poly.entity_id
_entity_poly.type
_entity_poly.pdbx_seq_one_letter_code
_entity_poly.pdbx_strand_id
1 'polypeptide(L)'
;EIRRRDWSSDVCSSDLASKRVRSRSDYYTAGGNITGFQNGLAIAGDYMSAASFLGISALVFTSGYDGLIYSLGVLVGWPIILFLIAERLRNLGRYTFADVASYRLKQGPIRILSACGSLVVVALYLIAQMVGAGQLIKLLFGLDYWIAVVLVGGLMMVYVLFGGMTATTWVQIIKACLLLAGVTFMAFMVLAQFGFS
;
A
#
# COMPACT_ATOMS: atom_id res chain seq x y z
N GLU A 1 -24.87 18.91 13.26
CA GLU A 1 -25.34 19.19 11.87
C GLU A 1 -24.32 18.61 10.89
N ILE A 2 -24.50 17.34 10.49
CA ILE A 2 -23.64 16.60 9.58
C ILE A 2 -24.01 17.03 8.16
N ARG A 3 -23.22 17.88 7.58
CA ARG A 3 -23.35 18.35 6.18
C ARG A 3 -23.06 17.17 5.24
N ARG A 4 -24.11 16.60 4.62
CA ARG A 4 -23.98 15.70 3.47
C ARG A 4 -23.25 16.44 2.35
N ARG A 5 -22.07 15.97 1.96
CA ARG A 5 -21.40 16.42 0.74
C ARG A 5 -21.66 15.42 -0.38
N ASP A 6 -22.11 15.97 -1.50
CA ASP A 6 -22.39 15.21 -2.72
C ASP A 6 -21.15 14.52 -3.26
N TRP A 7 -21.29 13.21 -3.51
CA TRP A 7 -20.24 12.29 -3.93
C TRP A 7 -19.86 12.37 -5.43
N SER A 8 -20.59 13.15 -6.22
CA SER A 8 -20.49 13.09 -7.70
C SER A 8 -19.41 13.94 -8.34
N SER A 9 -18.73 14.82 -7.60
CA SER A 9 -17.75 15.75 -8.16
C SER A 9 -16.29 15.52 -7.77
N ASP A 10 -15.99 14.57 -6.90
CA ASP A 10 -14.65 14.44 -6.29
C ASP A 10 -13.73 13.38 -6.94
N VAL A 11 -14.12 12.78 -8.06
CA VAL A 11 -13.39 11.67 -8.69
C VAL A 11 -12.33 12.10 -9.71
N CYS A 12 -12.27 13.35 -10.07
CA CYS A 12 -11.31 13.85 -11.06
C CYS A 12 -10.45 14.96 -10.50
N SER A 13 -9.29 14.61 -9.99
CA SER A 13 -8.00 15.29 -10.12
C SER A 13 -7.14 15.28 -8.86
N SER A 14 -5.89 14.88 -9.01
CA SER A 14 -4.78 15.08 -8.07
C SER A 14 -4.65 16.54 -7.59
N ASP A 15 -5.17 17.47 -8.36
CA ASP A 15 -5.20 18.93 -8.07
C ASP A 15 -6.16 19.28 -6.92
N LEU A 16 -7.23 18.51 -6.72
CA LEU A 16 -8.18 18.70 -5.61
C LEU A 16 -7.64 18.13 -4.29
N ALA A 17 -6.83 17.08 -4.34
CA ALA A 17 -6.22 16.51 -3.14
C ALA A 17 -5.15 17.45 -2.55
N SER A 18 -4.36 18.12 -3.38
CA SER A 18 -3.32 19.03 -2.91
C SER A 18 -3.89 20.32 -2.27
N LYS A 19 -5.06 20.77 -2.70
CA LYS A 19 -5.78 21.91 -2.09
C LYS A 19 -6.40 21.58 -0.71
N ARG A 20 -6.55 20.32 -0.38
CA ARG A 20 -7.16 19.86 0.90
C ARG A 20 -6.15 19.64 2.03
N VAL A 21 -4.87 19.51 1.71
CA VAL A 21 -3.82 19.28 2.74
C VAL A 21 -3.40 20.63 3.34
N ARG A 22 -4.03 21.02 4.43
CA ARG A 22 -3.75 22.29 5.15
C ARG A 22 -3.09 22.10 6.50
N SER A 23 -3.13 20.89 7.07
CA SER A 23 -2.57 20.60 8.38
C SER A 23 -1.67 19.37 8.36
N ARG A 24 -0.84 19.21 9.42
CA ARG A 24 -0.04 17.99 9.58
C ARG A 24 -0.92 16.74 9.69
N SER A 25 -2.07 16.83 10.33
CA SER A 25 -3.01 15.71 10.44
C SER A 25 -3.62 15.34 9.08
N ASP A 26 -3.89 16.31 8.21
CA ASP A 26 -4.38 16.03 6.86
C ASP A 26 -3.34 15.28 6.04
N TYR A 27 -2.06 15.65 6.18
CA TYR A 27 -0.95 15.01 5.46
C TYR A 27 -0.69 13.57 5.93
N TYR A 28 -0.67 13.33 7.26
CA TYR A 28 -0.30 12.03 7.83
C TYR A 28 -1.48 11.09 8.10
N THR A 29 -2.70 11.61 8.29
CA THR A 29 -3.89 10.79 8.66
C THR A 29 -5.10 11.05 7.77
N ALA A 30 -4.92 11.75 6.64
CA ALA A 30 -6.01 12.13 5.74
C ALA A 30 -7.17 12.84 6.47
N GLY A 31 -6.85 13.64 7.50
CA GLY A 31 -7.83 14.40 8.31
C GLY A 31 -8.80 13.53 9.14
N GLY A 32 -8.58 12.21 9.25
CA GLY A 32 -9.46 11.31 9.99
C GLY A 32 -10.84 11.06 9.36
N ASN A 33 -11.06 11.49 8.11
CA ASN A 33 -12.36 11.41 7.42
C ASN A 33 -12.55 10.12 6.60
N ILE A 34 -11.62 9.16 6.68
CA ILE A 34 -11.69 7.90 5.96
C ILE A 34 -12.58 6.93 6.72
N THR A 35 -13.56 6.34 6.03
CA THR A 35 -14.44 5.31 6.60
C THR A 35 -13.68 4.00 6.83
N GLY A 36 -14.17 3.15 7.75
CA GLY A 36 -13.54 1.84 8.02
C GLY A 36 -13.44 0.96 6.76
N PHE A 37 -14.45 0.97 5.89
CA PHE A 37 -14.44 0.23 4.64
C PHE A 37 -13.38 0.75 3.65
N GLN A 38 -13.29 2.07 3.48
CA GLN A 38 -12.26 2.69 2.65
C GLN A 38 -10.85 2.40 3.17
N ASN A 39 -10.66 2.46 4.49
CA ASN A 39 -9.39 2.13 5.10
C ASN A 39 -9.03 0.65 4.91
N GLY A 40 -9.99 -0.26 5.04
CA GLY A 40 -9.79 -1.68 4.75
C GLY A 40 -9.36 -1.94 3.31
N LEU A 41 -10.02 -1.32 2.32
CA LEU A 41 -9.61 -1.39 0.93
C LEU A 41 -8.23 -0.78 0.67
N ALA A 42 -7.91 0.34 1.32
CA ALA A 42 -6.60 0.97 1.19
C ALA A 42 -5.49 0.07 1.72
N ILE A 43 -5.68 -0.55 2.89
CA ILE A 43 -4.74 -1.50 3.49
C ILE A 43 -4.59 -2.74 2.60
N ALA A 44 -5.69 -3.29 2.08
CA ALA A 44 -5.65 -4.40 1.13
C ALA A 44 -4.87 -4.03 -0.14
N GLY A 45 -5.11 -2.84 -0.70
CA GLY A 45 -4.37 -2.33 -1.84
C GLY A 45 -2.89 -2.09 -1.57
N ASP A 46 -2.54 -1.68 -0.36
CA ASP A 46 -1.14 -1.52 0.05
C ASP A 46 -0.42 -2.87 0.12
N TYR A 47 -1.06 -3.87 0.73
CA TYR A 47 -0.53 -5.24 0.77
C TYR A 47 -0.38 -5.86 -0.62
N MET A 48 -1.36 -5.68 -1.51
CA MET A 48 -1.34 -6.18 -2.90
C MET A 48 -0.38 -5.35 -3.76
N SER A 49 0.90 -5.49 -3.49
CA SER A 49 1.99 -4.81 -4.20
C SER A 49 2.61 -5.72 -5.27
N ALA A 50 3.51 -5.17 -6.08
CA ALA A 50 4.28 -5.96 -7.03
C ALA A 50 5.08 -7.06 -6.33
N ALA A 51 5.70 -6.76 -5.19
CA ALA A 51 6.47 -7.75 -4.43
C ALA A 51 5.60 -8.87 -3.86
N SER A 52 4.44 -8.55 -3.25
CA SER A 52 3.57 -9.57 -2.66
C SER A 52 2.81 -10.36 -3.72
N PHE A 53 2.21 -9.68 -4.70
CA PHE A 53 1.40 -10.35 -5.72
C PHE A 53 2.27 -11.13 -6.71
N LEU A 54 3.23 -10.48 -7.36
CA LEU A 54 4.10 -11.13 -8.34
C LEU A 54 5.10 -12.08 -7.69
N GLY A 55 5.66 -11.69 -6.53
CA GLY A 55 6.63 -12.51 -5.80
C GLY A 55 6.01 -13.81 -5.29
N ILE A 56 4.84 -13.76 -4.66
CA ILE A 56 4.16 -14.96 -4.18
C ILE A 56 3.69 -15.83 -5.34
N SER A 57 3.14 -15.24 -6.41
CA SER A 57 2.75 -15.99 -7.60
C SER A 57 3.95 -16.72 -8.25
N ALA A 58 5.10 -16.06 -8.31
CA ALA A 58 6.33 -16.68 -8.80
C ALA A 58 6.81 -17.81 -7.89
N LEU A 59 6.72 -17.65 -6.55
CA LEU A 59 7.06 -18.71 -5.59
C LEU A 59 6.13 -19.92 -5.74
N VAL A 60 4.83 -19.70 -5.90
CA VAL A 60 3.88 -20.80 -6.13
C VAL A 60 4.17 -21.50 -7.46
N PHE A 61 4.52 -20.75 -8.49
CA PHE A 61 4.90 -21.34 -9.79
C PHE A 61 6.18 -22.18 -9.72
N THR A 62 7.19 -21.74 -8.97
CA THR A 62 8.49 -22.43 -8.87
C THR A 62 8.54 -23.54 -7.81
N SER A 63 7.87 -23.35 -6.69
CA SER A 63 7.95 -24.23 -5.51
C SER A 63 6.62 -24.94 -5.19
N GLY A 64 5.60 -24.72 -6.02
CA GLY A 64 4.29 -25.34 -5.83
C GLY A 64 3.64 -24.93 -4.51
N TYR A 65 3.11 -25.90 -3.77
CA TYR A 65 2.37 -25.67 -2.52
C TYR A 65 3.20 -24.95 -1.44
N ASP A 66 4.49 -25.19 -1.39
CA ASP A 66 5.38 -24.56 -0.41
C ASP A 66 5.41 -23.02 -0.57
N GLY A 67 5.21 -22.51 -1.76
CA GLY A 67 5.07 -21.07 -2.01
C GLY A 67 3.87 -20.43 -1.31
N LEU A 68 2.80 -21.19 -1.02
CA LEU A 68 1.62 -20.70 -0.30
C LEU A 68 1.86 -20.45 1.19
N ILE A 69 2.89 -21.05 1.78
CA ILE A 69 3.22 -20.88 3.21
C ILE A 69 3.43 -19.40 3.54
N TYR A 70 4.04 -18.63 2.65
CA TYR A 70 4.22 -17.19 2.83
C TYR A 70 2.88 -16.43 2.92
N SER A 71 1.91 -16.78 2.06
CA SER A 71 0.56 -16.19 2.10
C SER A 71 -0.18 -16.56 3.38
N LEU A 72 -0.06 -17.80 3.83
CA LEU A 72 -0.68 -18.28 5.09
C LEU A 72 -0.08 -17.56 6.30
N GLY A 73 1.23 -17.33 6.32
CA GLY A 73 1.90 -16.60 7.40
C GLY A 73 1.34 -15.17 7.54
N VAL A 74 1.13 -14.48 6.43
CA VAL A 74 0.53 -13.14 6.42
C VAL A 74 -0.94 -13.20 6.85
N LEU A 75 -1.71 -14.16 6.35
CA LEU A 75 -3.12 -14.35 6.70
C LEU A 75 -3.31 -14.53 8.21
N VAL A 76 -2.45 -15.29 8.87
CA VAL A 76 -2.49 -15.49 10.33
C VAL A 76 -1.99 -14.24 11.09
N GLY A 77 -1.00 -13.55 10.56
CA GLY A 77 -0.44 -12.34 11.18
C GLY A 77 -1.43 -11.18 11.28
N TRP A 78 -2.28 -10.99 10.27
CA TRP A 78 -3.24 -9.89 10.23
C TRP A 78 -4.23 -9.85 11.39
N PRO A 79 -4.95 -10.93 11.74
CA PRO A 79 -5.81 -10.96 12.92
C PRO A 79 -5.08 -10.62 14.22
N ILE A 80 -3.86 -11.11 14.40
CA ILE A 80 -3.03 -10.82 15.57
C ILE A 80 -2.77 -9.31 15.66
N ILE A 81 -2.36 -8.68 14.55
CA ILE A 81 -2.11 -7.24 14.50
C ILE A 81 -3.39 -6.45 14.79
N LEU A 82 -4.51 -6.82 14.16
CA LEU A 82 -5.79 -6.11 14.31
C LEU A 82 -6.32 -6.17 15.76
N PHE A 83 -6.34 -7.35 16.36
CA PHE A 83 -6.96 -7.54 17.68
C PHE A 83 -6.05 -7.16 18.85
N LEU A 84 -4.74 -7.33 18.72
CA LEU A 84 -3.83 -7.11 19.84
C LEU A 84 -3.09 -5.76 19.79
N ILE A 85 -2.82 -5.25 18.59
CA ILE A 85 -1.88 -4.13 18.42
C ILE A 85 -2.58 -2.87 17.90
N ALA A 86 -3.45 -2.98 16.92
CA ALA A 86 -3.97 -1.83 16.17
C ALA A 86 -4.70 -0.81 17.05
N GLU A 87 -5.57 -1.27 17.95
CA GLU A 87 -6.30 -0.38 18.86
C GLU A 87 -5.36 0.36 19.82
N ARG A 88 -4.37 -0.32 20.37
CA ARG A 88 -3.38 0.28 21.27
C ARG A 88 -2.53 1.33 20.57
N LEU A 89 -2.12 1.06 19.33
CA LEU A 89 -1.38 2.03 18.52
C LEU A 89 -2.22 3.25 18.16
N ARG A 90 -3.48 3.04 17.76
CA ARG A 90 -4.41 4.13 17.46
C ARG A 90 -4.60 5.06 18.68
N ASN A 91 -4.79 4.50 19.86
CA ASN A 91 -5.01 5.26 21.08
C ASN A 91 -3.75 6.03 21.53
N LEU A 92 -2.56 5.62 21.09
CA LEU A 92 -1.32 6.35 21.34
C LEU A 92 -1.25 7.70 20.59
N GLY A 93 -1.98 7.86 19.49
CA GLY A 93 -2.08 9.12 18.74
C GLY A 93 -0.76 9.57 18.10
N ARG A 94 0.14 8.65 17.75
CA ARG A 94 1.43 8.94 17.12
C ARG A 94 1.42 8.57 15.64
N TYR A 95 2.21 9.30 14.84
CA TYR A 95 2.18 9.16 13.39
C TYR A 95 3.23 8.20 12.84
N THR A 96 4.39 8.09 13.47
CA THR A 96 5.50 7.29 12.98
C THR A 96 5.90 6.19 13.95
N PHE A 97 6.51 5.11 13.42
CA PHE A 97 7.05 4.04 14.26
C PHE A 97 8.08 4.56 15.27
N ALA A 98 8.92 5.51 14.86
CA ALA A 98 9.91 6.12 15.74
C ALA A 98 9.26 6.88 16.92
N ASP A 99 8.13 7.55 16.67
CA ASP A 99 7.37 8.24 17.73
C ASP A 99 6.71 7.25 18.69
N VAL A 100 6.24 6.11 18.20
CA VAL A 100 5.68 5.03 19.02
C VAL A 100 6.76 4.37 19.88
N ALA A 101 7.88 4.00 19.28
CA ALA A 101 8.99 3.35 19.99
C ALA A 101 9.61 4.25 21.06
N SER A 102 9.70 5.55 20.80
CA SER A 102 10.27 6.53 21.76
C SER A 102 9.30 6.96 22.87
N TYR A 103 8.04 6.51 22.85
CA TYR A 103 7.03 6.96 23.82
C TYR A 103 7.36 6.58 25.27
N ARG A 104 7.90 5.39 25.51
CA ARG A 104 8.25 4.88 26.85
C ARG A 104 9.76 4.80 27.10
N LEU A 105 10.58 5.04 26.09
CA LEU A 105 12.02 4.88 26.15
C LEU A 105 12.73 6.24 26.05
N LYS A 106 14.04 6.28 26.31
CA LYS A 106 14.83 7.52 26.15
C LYS A 106 14.73 8.02 24.71
N GLN A 107 14.10 9.18 24.54
CA GLN A 107 13.66 9.69 23.24
C GLN A 107 14.81 9.86 22.23
N GLY A 108 15.98 10.39 22.63
CA GLY A 108 17.08 10.68 21.71
C GLY A 108 17.59 9.45 20.95
N PRO A 109 18.28 8.51 21.63
CA PRO A 109 18.91 7.38 20.94
C PRO A 109 17.90 6.43 20.30
N ILE A 110 16.77 6.18 20.94
CA ILE A 110 15.76 5.26 20.43
C ILE A 110 15.08 5.82 19.17
N ARG A 111 14.78 7.11 19.13
CA ARG A 111 14.18 7.75 17.97
C ARG A 111 15.10 7.70 16.74
N ILE A 112 16.40 7.96 16.94
CA ILE A 112 17.38 7.87 15.87
C ILE A 112 17.51 6.43 15.36
N LEU A 113 17.67 5.46 16.27
CA LEU A 113 17.80 4.06 15.90
C LEU A 113 16.55 3.54 15.16
N SER A 114 15.37 3.85 15.64
CA SER A 114 14.10 3.48 15.00
C SER A 114 13.94 4.13 13.62
N ALA A 115 14.33 5.39 13.47
CA ALA A 115 14.30 6.08 12.20
C ALA A 115 15.27 5.46 11.19
N CYS A 116 16.50 5.17 11.60
CA CYS A 116 17.49 4.49 10.76
C CYS A 116 17.01 3.09 10.34
N GLY A 117 16.49 2.30 11.28
CA GLY A 117 15.92 0.98 10.99
C GLY A 117 14.77 1.05 9.99
N SER A 118 13.83 1.98 10.18
CA SER A 118 12.73 2.20 9.25
C SER A 118 13.22 2.60 7.86
N LEU A 119 14.22 3.48 7.76
CA LEU A 119 14.79 3.88 6.46
C LEU A 119 15.44 2.71 5.72
N VAL A 120 16.16 1.84 6.42
CA VAL A 120 16.76 0.63 5.82
C VAL A 120 15.66 -0.30 5.28
N VAL A 121 14.63 -0.60 6.07
CA VAL A 121 13.53 -1.45 5.65
C VAL A 121 12.80 -0.86 4.45
N VAL A 122 12.48 0.45 4.48
CA VAL A 122 11.81 1.14 3.37
C VAL A 122 12.67 1.15 2.12
N ALA A 123 13.99 1.36 2.23
CA ALA A 123 14.89 1.33 1.08
C ALA A 123 14.92 -0.04 0.41
N LEU A 124 15.07 -1.12 1.20
CA LEU A 124 15.05 -2.49 0.68
C LEU A 124 13.70 -2.84 0.01
N TYR A 125 12.60 -2.44 0.64
CA TYR A 125 11.27 -2.65 0.07
C TYR A 125 11.06 -1.85 -1.24
N LEU A 126 11.53 -0.59 -1.28
CA LEU A 126 11.44 0.26 -2.47
C LEU A 126 12.22 -0.34 -3.65
N ILE A 127 13.42 -0.89 -3.40
CA ILE A 127 14.20 -1.58 -4.44
C ILE A 127 13.39 -2.73 -5.05
N ALA A 128 12.81 -3.60 -4.21
CA ALA A 128 11.99 -4.71 -4.69
C ALA A 128 10.79 -4.24 -5.51
N GLN A 129 10.11 -3.18 -5.09
CA GLN A 129 8.97 -2.60 -5.80
C GLN A 129 9.38 -1.98 -7.15
N MET A 130 10.49 -1.24 -7.19
CA MET A 130 10.99 -0.63 -8.42
C MET A 130 11.42 -1.67 -9.45
N VAL A 131 12.06 -2.75 -9.01
CA VAL A 131 12.42 -3.88 -9.89
C VAL A 131 11.16 -4.51 -10.48
N GLY A 132 10.15 -4.82 -9.65
CA GLY A 132 8.89 -5.39 -10.12
C GLY A 132 8.15 -4.47 -11.10
N ALA A 133 8.01 -3.20 -10.76
CA ALA A 133 7.35 -2.22 -11.62
C ALA A 133 8.10 -2.01 -12.95
N GLY A 134 9.44 -1.91 -12.90
CA GLY A 134 10.28 -1.75 -14.09
C GLY A 134 10.14 -2.93 -15.05
N GLN A 135 10.14 -4.17 -14.53
CA GLN A 135 9.94 -5.37 -15.35
C GLN A 135 8.54 -5.41 -15.99
N LEU A 136 7.49 -5.04 -15.25
CA LEU A 136 6.13 -4.99 -15.79
C LEU A 136 6.00 -3.98 -16.94
N ILE A 137 6.52 -2.77 -16.74
CA ILE A 137 6.46 -1.73 -17.79
C ILE A 137 7.28 -2.13 -19.02
N LYS A 138 8.44 -2.74 -18.82
CA LYS A 138 9.22 -3.31 -19.91
C LYS A 138 8.44 -4.36 -20.71
N LEU A 139 7.75 -5.27 -20.03
CA LEU A 139 6.95 -6.32 -20.67
C LEU A 139 5.73 -5.76 -21.41
N LEU A 140 5.05 -4.77 -20.84
CA LEU A 140 3.81 -4.23 -21.40
C LEU A 140 4.03 -3.26 -22.55
N PHE A 141 5.05 -2.40 -22.44
CA PHE A 141 5.29 -1.29 -23.36
C PHE A 141 6.55 -1.45 -24.22
N GLY A 142 7.36 -2.49 -23.97
CA GLY A 142 8.62 -2.69 -24.67
C GLY A 142 9.69 -1.64 -24.38
N LEU A 143 9.52 -0.83 -23.34
CA LEU A 143 10.47 0.22 -22.97
C LEU A 143 11.72 -0.39 -22.33
N ASP A 144 12.84 0.31 -22.47
CA ASP A 144 14.04 -0.04 -21.73
C ASP A 144 13.81 0.02 -20.23
N TYR A 145 14.36 -0.94 -19.49
CA TYR A 145 14.18 -1.08 -18.05
C TYR A 145 14.47 0.22 -17.28
N TRP A 146 15.55 0.93 -17.62
CA TRP A 146 15.93 2.17 -16.96
C TRP A 146 14.91 3.29 -17.17
N ILE A 147 14.38 3.41 -18.38
CA ILE A 147 13.34 4.39 -18.70
C ILE A 147 12.08 4.09 -17.90
N ALA A 148 11.69 2.80 -17.84
CA ALA A 148 10.56 2.35 -17.07
C ALA A 148 10.69 2.70 -15.56
N VAL A 149 11.83 2.42 -14.96
CA VAL A 149 12.09 2.72 -13.54
C VAL A 149 12.06 4.22 -13.25
N VAL A 150 12.70 5.04 -14.10
CA VAL A 150 12.71 6.50 -13.92
C VAL A 150 11.31 7.10 -14.07
N LEU A 151 10.54 6.62 -15.05
CA LEU A 151 9.18 7.08 -15.30
C LEU A 151 8.25 6.75 -14.12
N VAL A 152 8.26 5.50 -13.66
CA VAL A 152 7.42 5.07 -12.52
C VAL A 152 7.86 5.75 -11.24
N GLY A 153 9.16 5.81 -10.97
CA GLY A 153 9.71 6.46 -9.79
C GLY A 153 9.39 7.96 -9.75
N GLY A 154 9.55 8.65 -10.88
CA GLY A 154 9.21 10.06 -11.01
C GLY A 154 7.73 10.35 -10.78
N LEU A 155 6.85 9.56 -11.40
CA LEU A 155 5.41 9.66 -11.21
C LEU A 155 5.01 9.43 -9.75
N MET A 156 5.61 8.40 -9.11
CA MET A 156 5.37 8.11 -7.70
C MET A 156 5.80 9.27 -6.81
N MET A 157 6.98 9.84 -7.03
CA MET A 157 7.48 10.99 -6.28
C MET A 157 6.52 12.18 -6.38
N VAL A 158 6.03 12.47 -7.58
CA VAL A 158 5.10 13.58 -7.80
C VAL A 158 3.82 13.39 -6.99
N TYR A 159 3.11 12.28 -7.12
CA TYR A 159 1.84 12.13 -6.41
C TYR A 159 1.99 12.01 -4.89
N VAL A 160 3.09 11.45 -4.39
CA VAL A 160 3.34 11.37 -2.93
C VAL A 160 3.67 12.74 -2.33
N LEU A 161 4.53 13.52 -2.99
CA LEU A 161 4.92 14.85 -2.50
C LEU A 161 3.74 15.81 -2.42
N PHE A 162 2.88 15.82 -3.44
CA PHE A 162 1.76 16.75 -3.51
C PHE A 162 0.48 16.28 -2.84
N GLY A 163 0.25 14.98 -2.78
CA GLY A 163 -1.03 14.42 -2.34
C GLY A 163 -1.08 13.90 -0.91
N GLY A 164 0.07 13.64 -0.29
CA GLY A 164 0.15 13.10 1.06
C GLY A 164 -0.67 11.81 1.24
N MET A 165 -1.13 11.55 2.46
CA MET A 165 -1.87 10.34 2.82
C MET A 165 -3.24 10.25 2.12
N THR A 166 -3.89 11.35 1.83
CA THR A 166 -5.19 11.36 1.14
C THR A 166 -5.06 10.79 -0.28
N ALA A 167 -4.08 11.27 -1.06
CA ALA A 167 -3.87 10.78 -2.42
C ALA A 167 -3.42 9.32 -2.42
N THR A 168 -2.48 8.95 -1.55
CA THR A 168 -2.01 7.57 -1.45
C THR A 168 -3.14 6.60 -1.08
N THR A 169 -4.02 6.97 -0.16
CA THR A 169 -5.19 6.15 0.20
C THR A 169 -6.10 5.89 -0.99
N TRP A 170 -6.44 6.91 -1.78
CA TRP A 170 -7.28 6.74 -2.96
C TRP A 170 -6.61 5.91 -4.05
N VAL A 171 -5.33 6.11 -4.30
CA VAL A 171 -4.56 5.27 -5.23
C VAL A 171 -4.58 3.81 -4.81
N GLN A 172 -4.41 3.52 -3.51
CA GLN A 172 -4.47 2.15 -2.99
C GLN A 172 -5.87 1.54 -3.12
N ILE A 173 -6.95 2.30 -2.87
CA ILE A 173 -8.33 1.82 -3.05
C ILE A 173 -8.58 1.45 -4.51
N ILE A 174 -8.24 2.33 -5.45
CA ILE A 174 -8.41 2.07 -6.88
C ILE A 174 -7.60 0.84 -7.31
N LYS A 175 -6.34 0.75 -6.87
CA LYS A 175 -5.48 -0.40 -7.13
C LYS A 175 -6.09 -1.70 -6.58
N ALA A 176 -6.62 -1.70 -5.36
CA ALA A 176 -7.27 -2.87 -4.77
C ALA A 176 -8.46 -3.34 -5.60
N CYS A 177 -9.34 -2.42 -5.99
CA CYS A 177 -10.51 -2.76 -6.80
C CYS A 177 -10.12 -3.33 -8.16
N LEU A 178 -9.18 -2.70 -8.87
CA LEU A 178 -8.71 -3.16 -10.19
C LEU A 178 -8.01 -4.50 -10.10
N LEU A 179 -7.16 -4.69 -9.09
CA LEU A 179 -6.40 -5.93 -8.94
C LEU A 179 -7.31 -7.10 -8.53
N LEU A 180 -8.24 -6.89 -7.60
CA LEU A 180 -9.23 -7.92 -7.23
C LEU A 180 -10.12 -8.31 -8.42
N ALA A 181 -10.59 -7.33 -9.20
CA ALA A 181 -11.37 -7.61 -10.40
C ALA A 181 -10.55 -8.39 -11.43
N GLY A 182 -9.30 -7.99 -11.68
CA GLY A 182 -8.40 -8.67 -12.61
C GLY A 182 -8.06 -10.10 -12.19
N VAL A 183 -7.74 -10.32 -10.92
CA VAL A 183 -7.43 -11.66 -10.39
C VAL A 183 -8.65 -12.57 -10.44
N THR A 184 -9.84 -12.06 -10.07
CA THR A 184 -11.09 -12.82 -10.14
C THR A 184 -11.41 -13.20 -11.59
N PHE A 185 -11.23 -12.27 -12.53
CA PHE A 185 -11.40 -12.55 -13.95
C PHE A 185 -10.42 -13.63 -14.45
N MET A 186 -9.13 -13.52 -14.11
CA MET A 186 -8.14 -14.53 -14.47
C MET A 186 -8.47 -15.90 -13.88
N ALA A 187 -8.86 -15.95 -12.60
CA ALA A 187 -9.25 -17.20 -11.94
C ALA A 187 -10.45 -17.84 -12.65
N PHE A 188 -11.46 -17.04 -13.00
CA PHE A 188 -12.62 -17.51 -13.74
C PHE A 188 -12.24 -18.07 -15.12
N MET A 189 -11.40 -17.36 -15.86
CA MET A 189 -10.93 -17.81 -17.20
C MET A 189 -10.15 -19.12 -17.11
N VAL A 190 -9.29 -19.29 -16.13
CA VAL A 190 -8.56 -20.53 -15.92
C VAL A 190 -9.51 -21.68 -15.58
N LEU A 191 -10.43 -21.49 -14.64
CA LEU A 191 -11.42 -22.51 -14.29
C LEU A 191 -12.32 -22.89 -15.46
N ALA A 192 -12.74 -21.90 -16.28
CA ALA A 192 -13.52 -22.15 -17.49
C ALA A 192 -12.75 -23.01 -18.51
N GLN A 193 -11.43 -22.81 -18.64
CA GLN A 193 -10.59 -23.59 -19.57
C GLN A 193 -10.42 -25.04 -19.11
N PHE A 194 -10.42 -25.30 -17.81
CA PHE A 194 -10.32 -26.65 -17.23
C PHE A 194 -11.68 -27.27 -16.91
N GLY A 195 -12.80 -26.68 -17.38
CA GLY A 195 -14.15 -27.23 -17.21
C GLY A 195 -14.68 -27.21 -15.78
N PHE A 196 -14.18 -26.31 -14.93
CA PHE A 196 -14.54 -26.19 -13.51
C PHE A 196 -14.29 -27.46 -12.67
N SER A 197 -13.35 -28.29 -13.10
CA SER A 197 -12.97 -29.53 -12.38
C SER A 197 -11.66 -29.38 -11.64
#